data_6d8fe0a132caa52827ecd7e858b928f6
#
_entry.id   6d8fe0a132caa52827ecd7e858b928f6
#
_cell.length_a   1.000
_cell.length_b   1.000
_cell.length_c   1.000
_cell.angle_alpha   90.00
_cell.angle_beta   90.00
_cell.angle_gamma   90.00
#
_symmetry.space_group_name_H-M   'P 1'
#
loop_
_entity.id
_entity.type
_entity.pdbx_description
1 polymer ?
#
loop_
_entity_poly.entity_id
_entity_poly.type
_entity_poly.pdbx_seq_one_letter_code
_entity_poly.pdbx_strand_id
1 'polypeptide(L)'
;MVAKVISIEGNIGSGKSTLLSHLKQTLTLENGQQVMFLQEPVDEWENIKDEEGNTMIQKFYANQEKYSFAFQMMAYISRLSLLKKSIEENPDVIILTERSLFTDKFVFAKMLYDSKKIESVEYQIYLRWFDTFAKDFPIAGTIYVKTDPEMCHSRIAKRSRDGESTIS
;
A
#
# COMPACT_ATOMS: atom_id res chain seq x y z
N MET A 1 -20.38 4.30 16.14
CA MET A 1 -19.69 3.00 15.77
C MET A 1 -18.29 3.36 15.32
N VAL A 2 -17.33 2.46 15.45
CA VAL A 2 -15.96 2.70 14.96
C VAL A 2 -15.88 2.25 13.50
N ALA A 3 -15.26 3.04 12.64
CA ALA A 3 -15.06 2.69 11.24
C ALA A 3 -14.43 1.29 11.12
N LYS A 4 -14.91 0.48 10.18
CA LYS A 4 -14.40 -0.87 9.92
C LYS A 4 -13.53 -0.85 8.69
N VAL A 5 -12.25 -1.20 8.86
CA VAL A 5 -11.29 -1.26 7.75
C VAL A 5 -11.16 -2.68 7.25
N ILE A 6 -11.39 -2.89 5.97
CA ILE A 6 -11.21 -4.18 5.27
C ILE A 6 -10.14 -3.97 4.20
N SER A 7 -9.08 -4.75 4.22
CA SER A 7 -7.99 -4.65 3.24
C SER A 7 -8.18 -5.60 2.07
N ILE A 8 -7.89 -5.13 0.86
CA ILE A 8 -7.77 -5.95 -0.35
C ILE A 8 -6.30 -6.25 -0.58
N GLU A 9 -5.92 -7.48 -0.37
CA GLU A 9 -4.53 -7.96 -0.39
C GLU A 9 -4.26 -8.85 -1.60
N GLY A 10 -3.01 -8.99 -1.96
CA GLY A 10 -2.56 -9.85 -3.07
C GLY A 10 -1.29 -9.33 -3.72
N ASN A 11 -0.69 -10.13 -4.59
CA ASN A 11 0.57 -9.80 -5.24
C ASN A 11 0.48 -8.54 -6.14
N ILE A 12 1.61 -7.96 -6.51
CA ILE A 12 1.68 -6.93 -7.56
C ILE A 12 1.13 -7.56 -8.84
N GLY A 13 0.26 -6.84 -9.57
CA GLY A 13 -0.38 -7.36 -10.78
C GLY A 13 -1.54 -8.35 -10.55
N SER A 14 -1.94 -8.65 -9.29
CA SER A 14 -3.03 -9.60 -9.02
C SER A 14 -4.42 -9.09 -9.40
N GLY A 15 -4.61 -7.78 -9.62
CA GLY A 15 -5.90 -7.19 -9.99
C GLY A 15 -6.63 -6.49 -8.84
N LYS A 16 -5.96 -6.19 -7.72
CA LYS A 16 -6.56 -5.48 -6.57
C LYS A 16 -7.22 -4.16 -6.93
N SER A 17 -6.50 -3.29 -7.64
CA SER A 17 -7.01 -1.98 -8.06
C SER A 17 -8.22 -2.12 -8.99
N THR A 18 -8.21 -3.13 -9.86
CA THR A 18 -9.35 -3.45 -10.76
C THR A 18 -10.56 -3.90 -9.94
N LEU A 19 -10.36 -4.79 -8.96
CA LEU A 19 -11.41 -5.24 -8.06
C LEU A 19 -11.98 -4.07 -7.25
N LEU A 20 -11.11 -3.23 -6.68
CA LEU A 20 -11.52 -2.07 -5.90
C LEU A 20 -12.36 -1.09 -6.74
N SER A 21 -11.92 -0.82 -7.97
CA SER A 21 -12.64 0.04 -8.91
C SER A 21 -13.99 -0.55 -9.32
N HIS A 22 -14.08 -1.87 -9.51
CA HIS A 22 -15.33 -2.54 -9.81
C HIS A 22 -16.30 -2.49 -8.62
N LEU A 23 -15.82 -2.79 -7.41
CA LEU A 23 -16.63 -2.70 -6.19
C LEU A 23 -17.13 -1.29 -5.93
N LYS A 24 -16.33 -0.27 -6.23
CA LYS A 24 -16.75 1.14 -6.11
C LYS A 24 -17.98 1.47 -6.97
N GLN A 25 -18.13 0.78 -8.10
CA GLN A 25 -19.26 1.01 -9.03
C GLN A 25 -20.49 0.13 -8.72
N THR A 26 -20.28 -1.03 -8.11
CA THR A 26 -21.33 -2.07 -8.01
C THR A 26 -21.74 -2.42 -6.57
N LEU A 27 -20.89 -2.15 -5.57
CA LEU A 27 -21.15 -2.55 -4.20
C LEU A 27 -22.16 -1.62 -3.55
N THR A 28 -23.30 -2.19 -3.16
CA THR A 28 -24.29 -1.54 -2.31
C THR A 28 -24.61 -2.47 -1.14
N LEU A 29 -24.59 -1.95 0.07
CA LEU A 29 -24.92 -2.72 1.27
C LEU A 29 -26.42 -2.64 1.56
N GLU A 30 -27.04 -3.77 1.88
CA GLU A 30 -28.49 -3.89 2.16
C GLU A 30 -28.96 -2.99 3.31
N ASN A 31 -28.09 -2.75 4.30
CA ASN A 31 -28.37 -1.90 5.45
C ASN A 31 -28.20 -0.39 5.17
N GLY A 32 -27.90 0.01 3.94
CA GLY A 32 -27.66 1.41 3.55
C GLY A 32 -26.37 2.02 4.09
N GLN A 33 -25.50 1.25 4.74
CA GLN A 33 -24.22 1.76 5.26
C GLN A 33 -23.32 2.17 4.11
N GLN A 34 -22.63 3.30 4.24
CA GLN A 34 -21.72 3.80 3.22
C GLN A 34 -20.40 3.02 3.22
N VAL A 35 -19.86 2.83 2.03
CA VAL A 35 -18.55 2.22 1.80
C VAL A 35 -17.63 3.24 1.16
N MET A 36 -16.47 3.47 1.77
CA MET A 36 -15.39 4.29 1.23
C MET A 36 -14.31 3.40 0.62
N PHE A 37 -13.75 3.82 -0.51
CA PHE A 37 -12.75 3.07 -1.25
C PHE A 37 -11.44 3.86 -1.28
N LEU A 38 -10.40 3.32 -0.67
CA LEU A 38 -9.07 3.92 -0.62
C LEU A 38 -8.10 3.14 -1.50
N GLN A 39 -7.67 3.76 -2.58
CA GLN A 39 -6.59 3.24 -3.41
C GLN A 39 -5.23 3.54 -2.80
N GLU A 40 -4.21 2.84 -3.27
CA GLU A 40 -2.83 3.12 -2.94
C GLU A 40 -2.47 4.56 -3.36
N PRO A 41 -1.86 5.40 -2.50
CA PRO A 41 -1.65 6.84 -2.78
C PRO A 41 -0.45 7.08 -3.71
N VAL A 42 -0.44 6.42 -4.87
CA VAL A 42 0.66 6.49 -5.86
C VAL A 42 0.85 7.90 -6.38
N ASP A 43 -0.23 8.64 -6.60
CA ASP A 43 -0.18 10.03 -7.08
C ASP A 43 0.56 10.94 -6.07
N GLU A 44 0.40 10.70 -4.77
CA GLU A 44 1.16 11.40 -3.72
C GLU A 44 2.65 11.06 -3.81
N TRP A 45 2.98 9.80 -4.06
CA TRP A 45 4.38 9.35 -4.20
C TRP A 45 5.06 9.94 -5.44
N GLU A 46 4.33 10.14 -6.53
CA GLU A 46 4.82 10.78 -7.75
C GLU A 46 5.08 12.27 -7.59
N ASN A 47 4.50 12.91 -6.57
CA ASN A 47 4.76 14.33 -6.27
C ASN A 47 6.05 14.54 -5.45
N ILE A 48 6.59 13.49 -4.83
CA ILE A 48 7.86 13.55 -4.09
C ILE A 48 9.01 13.34 -5.08
N LYS A 49 9.67 14.43 -5.43
CA LYS A 49 10.73 14.47 -6.45
C LYS A 49 12.00 15.12 -5.90
N ASP A 50 13.14 14.74 -6.46
CA ASP A 50 14.39 15.44 -6.26
C ASP A 50 14.50 16.70 -7.14
N GLU A 51 15.63 17.42 -7.03
CA GLU A 51 15.91 18.64 -7.79
C GLU A 51 15.97 18.40 -9.31
N GLU A 52 16.21 17.15 -9.74
CA GLU A 52 16.30 16.73 -11.13
C GLU A 52 14.93 16.27 -11.67
N GLY A 53 13.90 16.20 -10.81
CA GLY A 53 12.55 15.77 -11.15
C GLY A 53 12.31 14.27 -11.06
N ASN A 54 13.28 13.48 -10.58
CA ASN A 54 13.11 12.03 -10.40
C ASN A 54 12.21 11.76 -9.20
N THR A 55 11.18 10.93 -9.39
CA THR A 55 10.28 10.54 -8.31
C THR A 55 10.94 9.58 -7.32
N MET A 56 10.38 9.48 -6.11
CA MET A 56 10.84 8.51 -5.11
C MET A 56 10.74 7.07 -5.61
N ILE A 57 9.72 6.74 -6.41
CA ILE A 57 9.54 5.42 -7.02
C ILE A 57 10.68 5.13 -8.01
N GLN A 58 10.99 6.06 -8.90
CA GLN A 58 12.11 5.93 -9.84
C GLN A 58 13.44 5.73 -9.12
N LYS A 59 13.70 6.52 -8.08
CA LYS A 59 14.93 6.38 -7.26
C LYS A 59 15.01 5.04 -6.54
N PHE A 60 13.88 4.54 -6.01
CA PHE A 60 13.82 3.23 -5.36
C PHE A 60 14.17 2.11 -6.34
N TYR A 61 13.58 2.09 -7.53
CA TYR A 61 13.89 1.05 -8.51
C TYR A 61 15.32 1.18 -9.09
N ALA A 62 15.85 2.39 -9.20
CA ALA A 62 17.21 2.62 -9.67
C ALA A 62 18.27 2.20 -8.65
N ASN A 63 18.03 2.37 -7.36
CA ASN A 63 18.98 2.01 -6.30
C ASN A 63 18.24 1.64 -5.00
N GLN A 64 17.85 0.39 -4.89
CA GLN A 64 17.13 -0.12 -3.72
C GLN A 64 17.96 -0.07 -2.43
N GLU A 65 19.28 -0.28 -2.48
CA GLU A 65 20.12 -0.25 -1.29
C GLU A 65 20.09 1.13 -0.60
N LYS A 66 20.03 2.19 -1.39
CA LYS A 66 19.99 3.55 -0.88
C LYS A 66 18.58 4.02 -0.50
N TYR A 67 17.56 3.59 -1.23
CA TYR A 67 16.25 4.24 -1.16
C TYR A 67 15.12 3.37 -0.57
N SER A 68 15.38 2.09 -0.24
CA SER A 68 14.35 1.21 0.30
C SER A 68 13.74 1.71 1.60
N PHE A 69 14.55 2.17 2.54
CA PHE A 69 14.06 2.69 3.81
C PHE A 69 13.19 3.94 3.60
N ALA A 70 13.68 4.92 2.84
CA ALA A 70 12.93 6.14 2.55
C ALA A 70 11.62 5.85 1.81
N PHE A 71 11.64 4.93 0.84
CA PHE A 71 10.44 4.50 0.12
C PHE A 71 9.41 3.83 1.04
N GLN A 72 9.85 2.92 1.93
CA GLN A 72 8.95 2.27 2.88
C GLN A 72 8.36 3.23 3.90
N MET A 73 9.13 4.20 4.37
CA MET A 73 8.62 5.25 5.26
C MET A 73 7.59 6.13 4.56
N MET A 74 7.83 6.52 3.31
CA MET A 74 6.88 7.27 2.49
C MET A 74 5.58 6.49 2.29
N ALA A 75 5.66 5.22 1.87
CA ALA A 75 4.51 4.36 1.63
C ALA A 75 3.67 4.17 2.91
N TYR A 76 4.34 3.92 4.03
CA TYR A 76 3.69 3.76 5.33
C TYR A 76 2.98 5.04 5.79
N ILE A 77 3.69 6.18 5.80
CA ILE A 77 3.15 7.45 6.33
C ILE A 77 2.00 7.96 5.46
N SER A 78 2.11 7.91 4.14
CA SER A 78 1.05 8.36 3.23
C SER A 78 -0.22 7.51 3.38
N ARG A 79 -0.07 6.18 3.46
CA ARG A 79 -1.18 5.27 3.70
C ARG A 79 -1.84 5.50 5.07
N LEU A 80 -1.03 5.67 6.11
CA LEU A 80 -1.51 5.98 7.46
C LEU A 80 -2.26 7.32 7.49
N SER A 81 -1.73 8.35 6.87
CA SER A 81 -2.34 9.68 6.79
C SER A 81 -3.69 9.63 6.09
N LEU A 82 -3.74 8.95 4.93
CA LEU A 82 -4.98 8.77 4.17
C LEU A 82 -6.04 8.03 4.99
N LEU A 83 -5.67 6.92 5.64
CA LEU A 83 -6.57 6.12 6.46
C LEU A 83 -7.07 6.90 7.67
N LYS A 84 -6.18 7.57 8.39
CA LYS A 84 -6.51 8.41 9.54
C LYS A 84 -7.52 9.49 9.18
N LYS A 85 -7.22 10.28 8.15
CA LYS A 85 -8.11 11.33 7.64
C LYS A 85 -9.49 10.78 7.28
N SER A 86 -9.53 9.65 6.57
CA SER A 86 -10.78 9.02 6.14
C SER A 86 -11.65 8.58 7.31
N ILE A 87 -11.06 8.06 8.38
CA ILE A 87 -11.77 7.64 9.60
C ILE A 87 -12.25 8.85 10.39
N GLU A 88 -11.44 9.89 10.52
CA GLU A 88 -11.80 11.12 11.24
C GLU A 88 -12.98 11.85 10.58
N GLU A 89 -12.98 11.90 9.24
CA GLU A 89 -14.07 12.52 8.47
C GLU A 89 -15.34 11.67 8.41
N ASN A 90 -15.22 10.34 8.54
CA ASN A 90 -16.32 9.39 8.36
C ASN A 90 -16.28 8.25 9.41
N PRO A 91 -16.60 8.50 10.66
CA PRO A 91 -16.37 7.56 11.76
C PRO A 91 -17.21 6.28 11.71
N ASP A 92 -18.31 6.26 10.94
CA ASP A 92 -19.25 5.12 10.86
C ASP A 92 -19.20 4.37 9.52
N VAL A 93 -18.22 4.69 8.66
CA VAL A 93 -18.10 4.11 7.31
C VAL A 93 -17.39 2.75 7.34
N ILE A 94 -17.68 1.90 6.36
CA ILE A 94 -16.83 0.76 6.02
C ILE A 94 -15.78 1.24 5.01
N ILE A 95 -14.51 1.02 5.32
CA ILE A 95 -13.39 1.39 4.45
C ILE A 95 -12.85 0.13 3.78
N LEU A 96 -12.89 0.09 2.44
CA LEU A 96 -12.17 -0.87 1.62
C LEU A 96 -10.87 -0.23 1.13
N THR A 97 -9.73 -0.73 1.59
CA THR A 97 -8.42 -0.18 1.21
C THR A 97 -7.62 -1.14 0.35
N GLU A 98 -6.94 -0.62 -0.68
CA GLU A 98 -5.95 -1.38 -1.42
C GLU A 98 -4.69 -1.50 -0.59
N ARG A 99 -4.40 -2.73 -0.11
CA ARG A 99 -3.37 -3.08 0.88
C ARG A 99 -3.63 -2.47 2.25
N SER A 100 -2.80 -2.86 3.18
CA SER A 100 -2.86 -2.40 4.58
C SER A 100 -1.47 -1.99 5.06
N LEU A 101 -1.42 -1.26 6.17
CA LEU A 101 -0.18 -0.98 6.90
C LEU A 101 0.55 -2.28 7.31
N PHE A 102 -0.21 -3.36 7.55
CA PHE A 102 0.36 -4.66 7.90
C PHE A 102 1.07 -5.32 6.72
N THR A 103 0.58 -5.13 5.50
CA THR A 103 1.28 -5.57 4.28
C THR A 103 2.58 -4.81 4.08
N ASP A 104 2.59 -3.50 4.35
CA ASP A 104 3.83 -2.71 4.31
C ASP A 104 4.88 -3.28 5.28
N LYS A 105 4.47 -3.65 6.51
CA LYS A 105 5.37 -4.21 7.54
C LYS A 105 5.81 -5.64 7.24
N PHE A 106 4.83 -6.54 7.09
CA PHE A 106 5.10 -7.99 7.09
C PHE A 106 5.49 -8.55 5.73
N VAL A 107 5.23 -7.82 4.66
CA VAL A 107 5.61 -8.23 3.30
C VAL A 107 6.75 -7.34 2.79
N PHE A 108 6.52 -6.07 2.53
CA PHE A 108 7.48 -5.25 1.81
C PHE A 108 8.70 -4.86 2.65
N ALA A 109 8.51 -4.25 3.82
CA ALA A 109 9.63 -3.86 4.68
C ALA A 109 10.43 -5.09 5.14
N LYS A 110 9.73 -6.19 5.49
CA LYS A 110 10.36 -7.45 5.86
C LYS A 110 11.18 -8.05 4.71
N MET A 111 10.63 -8.10 3.51
CA MET A 111 11.32 -8.60 2.31
C MET A 111 12.58 -7.77 2.00
N LEU A 112 12.50 -6.45 2.07
CA LEU A 112 13.63 -5.57 1.82
C LEU A 112 14.70 -5.68 2.91
N TYR A 113 14.32 -5.90 4.15
CA TYR A 113 15.26 -6.19 5.24
C TYR A 113 15.95 -7.55 5.04
N ASP A 114 15.19 -8.61 4.74
CA ASP A 114 15.74 -9.96 4.53
C ASP A 114 16.68 -10.01 3.32
N SER A 115 16.40 -9.23 2.28
CA SER A 115 17.26 -9.06 1.09
C SER A 115 18.40 -8.05 1.29
N LYS A 116 18.60 -7.54 2.51
CA LYS A 116 19.64 -6.57 2.89
C LYS A 116 19.56 -5.23 2.13
N LYS A 117 18.37 -4.85 1.70
CA LYS A 117 18.08 -3.55 1.10
C LYS A 117 17.69 -2.48 2.13
N ILE A 118 17.38 -2.89 3.34
CA ILE A 118 17.17 -2.04 4.52
C ILE A 118 18.14 -2.53 5.60
N GLU A 119 18.88 -1.64 6.21
CA GLU A 119 19.81 -1.96 7.29
C GLU A 119 19.06 -2.28 8.58
N SER A 120 19.74 -3.00 9.50
CA SER A 120 19.15 -3.40 10.78
C SER A 120 18.68 -2.20 11.61
N VAL A 121 19.43 -1.12 11.63
CA VAL A 121 19.05 0.09 12.38
C VAL A 121 17.85 0.78 11.76
N GLU A 122 17.79 0.88 10.44
CA GLU A 122 16.67 1.44 9.71
C GLU A 122 15.38 0.63 9.91
N TYR A 123 15.50 -0.71 9.84
CA TYR A 123 14.36 -1.61 10.08
C TYR A 123 13.82 -1.49 11.50
N GLN A 124 14.69 -1.34 12.51
CA GLN A 124 14.26 -1.09 13.89
C GLN A 124 13.53 0.25 14.04
N ILE A 125 13.98 1.30 13.34
CA ILE A 125 13.30 2.60 13.31
C ILE A 125 11.91 2.44 12.69
N TYR A 126 11.82 1.76 11.53
CA TYR A 126 10.56 1.47 10.85
C TYR A 126 9.57 0.74 11.78
N LEU A 127 10.01 -0.33 12.46
CA LEU A 127 9.18 -1.08 13.38
C LEU A 127 8.67 -0.24 14.54
N ARG A 128 9.51 0.65 15.08
CA ARG A 128 9.11 1.55 16.16
C ARG A 128 8.04 2.54 15.74
N TRP A 129 8.16 3.10 14.54
CA TRP A 129 7.12 3.96 13.96
C TRP A 129 5.81 3.17 13.75
N PHE A 130 5.92 1.98 13.17
CA PHE A 130 4.75 1.13 12.96
C PHE A 130 4.03 0.83 14.26
N ASP A 131 4.74 0.34 15.28
CA ASP A 131 4.16 -0.07 16.56
C ASP A 131 3.58 1.12 17.35
N THR A 132 4.05 2.34 17.08
CA THR A 132 3.52 3.55 17.71
C THR A 132 2.15 3.93 17.15
N PHE A 133 1.94 3.84 15.85
CA PHE A 133 0.77 4.42 15.20
C PHE A 133 -0.22 3.40 14.59
N ALA A 134 0.26 2.24 14.11
CA ALA A 134 -0.60 1.29 13.39
C ALA A 134 -1.63 0.58 14.29
N LYS A 135 -1.37 0.48 15.59
CA LYS A 135 -2.28 -0.18 16.56
C LYS A 135 -3.66 0.48 16.64
N ASP A 136 -3.73 1.77 16.30
CA ASP A 136 -4.98 2.54 16.35
C ASP A 136 -5.87 2.29 15.12
N PHE A 137 -5.35 1.54 14.13
CA PHE A 137 -6.02 1.24 12.86
C PHE A 137 -6.11 -0.27 12.60
N PRO A 138 -6.86 -1.03 13.42
CA PRO A 138 -6.99 -2.47 13.25
C PRO A 138 -7.74 -2.80 11.96
N ILE A 139 -7.33 -3.89 11.30
CA ILE A 139 -8.02 -4.44 10.13
C ILE A 139 -9.13 -5.38 10.62
N ALA A 140 -10.37 -5.10 10.24
CA ALA A 140 -11.54 -5.90 10.59
C ALA A 140 -11.68 -7.16 9.71
N GLY A 141 -11.10 -7.14 8.51
CA GLY A 141 -11.13 -8.26 7.57
C GLY A 141 -10.18 -8.07 6.40
N THR A 142 -9.91 -9.15 5.69
CA THR A 142 -9.03 -9.16 4.51
C THR A 142 -9.68 -9.90 3.36
N ILE A 143 -9.68 -9.30 2.19
CA ILE A 143 -10.05 -9.91 0.91
C ILE A 143 -8.75 -10.23 0.17
N TYR A 144 -8.44 -11.51 0.01
CA TYR A 144 -7.21 -11.93 -0.68
C TYR A 144 -7.47 -12.23 -2.15
N VAL A 145 -6.86 -11.45 -3.04
CA VAL A 145 -6.92 -11.63 -4.50
C VAL A 145 -5.80 -12.56 -4.93
N LYS A 146 -6.12 -13.85 -5.00
CA LYS A 146 -5.18 -14.89 -5.45
C LYS A 146 -5.08 -14.89 -6.97
N THR A 147 -3.87 -14.74 -7.49
CA THR A 147 -3.55 -14.80 -8.92
C THR A 147 -2.20 -15.47 -9.10
N ASP A 148 -2.06 -16.30 -10.12
CA ASP A 148 -0.81 -17.00 -10.40
C ASP A 148 0.34 -16.02 -10.68
N PRO A 149 1.56 -16.31 -10.20
CA PRO A 149 2.72 -15.42 -10.35
C PRO A 149 3.01 -15.05 -11.82
N GLU A 150 2.93 -16.02 -12.74
CA GLU A 150 3.13 -15.79 -14.18
C GLU A 150 2.12 -14.78 -14.76
N MET A 151 0.86 -14.87 -14.34
CA MET A 151 -0.17 -13.93 -14.74
C MET A 151 0.10 -12.54 -14.16
N CYS A 152 0.53 -12.47 -12.90
CA CYS A 152 0.93 -11.20 -12.25
C CYS A 152 2.07 -10.55 -13.02
N HIS A 153 3.12 -11.29 -13.33
CA HIS A 153 4.29 -10.81 -14.07
C HIS A 153 3.89 -10.30 -15.48
N SER A 154 3.07 -11.05 -16.21
CA SER A 154 2.55 -10.62 -17.52
C SER A 154 1.77 -9.31 -17.44
N ARG A 155 0.98 -9.11 -16.37
CA ARG A 155 0.21 -7.87 -16.17
C ARG A 155 1.08 -6.69 -15.78
N ILE A 156 2.15 -6.92 -14.99
CA ILE A 156 3.15 -5.89 -14.66
C ILE A 156 3.83 -5.40 -15.94
N ALA A 157 4.31 -6.32 -16.77
CA ALA A 157 4.95 -5.99 -18.05
C ALA A 157 4.04 -5.17 -18.99
N LYS A 158 2.73 -5.52 -19.05
CA LYS A 158 1.75 -4.78 -19.87
C LYS A 158 1.43 -3.39 -19.32
N ARG A 159 1.46 -3.22 -18.00
CA ARG A 159 1.15 -1.95 -17.33
C ARG A 159 2.26 -0.91 -17.53
N SER A 160 3.49 -1.34 -17.68
CA SER A 160 4.68 -0.51 -18.00
C SER A 160 4.83 0.74 -17.14
N ARG A 161 4.59 0.64 -15.83
CA ARG A 161 4.92 1.75 -14.92
C ARG A 161 6.42 1.95 -14.86
N ASP A 162 6.86 3.20 -14.81
CA ASP A 162 8.27 3.55 -14.69
C ASP A 162 8.93 2.83 -13.50
N GLY A 163 10.04 2.12 -13.79
CA GLY A 163 10.80 1.36 -12.80
C GLY A 163 10.30 -0.06 -12.52
N GLU A 164 9.06 -0.43 -12.81
CA GLU A 164 8.54 -1.80 -12.55
C GLU A 164 9.12 -2.87 -13.47
N SER A 165 9.81 -2.50 -14.54
CA SER A 165 10.47 -3.45 -15.46
C SER A 165 11.54 -4.33 -14.79
N THR A 166 12.00 -3.95 -13.60
CA THR A 166 13.00 -4.70 -12.80
C THR A 166 12.39 -5.70 -11.82
N ILE A 167 11.06 -5.79 -11.73
CA ILE A 167 10.37 -6.76 -10.88
C ILE A 167 10.46 -8.14 -11.51
N SER A 168 11.18 -9.05 -10.86
CA SER A 168 11.38 -10.45 -11.24
C SER A 168 10.40 -11.40 -10.54
#